data_4169e7951fd0464606333589f5c1fadd
#
_entry.id   4169e7951fd0464606333589f5c1fadd
#
_cell.length_a   1.000
_cell.length_b   1.000
_cell.length_c   1.000
_cell.angle_alpha   90.00
_cell.angle_beta   90.00
_cell.angle_gamma   90.00
#
_symmetry.space_group_name_H-M   'P 1'
#
loop_
_entity.id
_entity.type
_entity.pdbx_description
1 polymer ?
#
loop_
_entity_poly.entity_id
_entity_poly.type
_entity_poly.pdbx_seq_one_letter_code
_entity_poly.pdbx_strand_id
1 'polypeptide(L)' 'MSRGLNKVMIIGHLGRDPEMRYTPSGRPVTTFTVAVSRSWNTADGERRTETEWFNIVAWGNLAEICKQYLYKELAL' A
#
# COMPACT_ATOMS: atom_id res chain seq x y z
N MET A 1 5.20 3.59 25.49
CA MET A 1 5.23 4.56 24.42
C MET A 1 6.54 4.49 23.66
N SER A 2 6.44 4.55 22.37
CA SER A 2 7.63 4.49 21.51
C SER A 2 8.47 5.75 21.65
N ARG A 3 9.78 5.57 21.71
CA ARG A 3 10.74 6.66 21.69
C ARG A 3 11.54 6.56 20.42
N GLY A 4 11.38 7.46 19.54
CA GLY A 4 12.01 7.45 18.24
C GLY A 4 10.98 7.32 17.15
N LEU A 5 11.43 7.35 15.93
CA LEU A 5 10.59 7.36 14.75
C LEU A 5 10.91 6.18 13.85
N ASN A 6 9.90 5.38 13.57
CA ASN A 6 9.96 4.38 12.52
C ASN A 6 9.02 4.81 11.41
N LYS A 7 9.57 5.13 10.25
CA LYS A 7 8.78 5.60 9.13
C LYS A 7 9.16 4.87 7.87
N VAL A 8 8.15 4.38 7.15
CA VAL A 8 8.32 3.76 5.84
C VAL A 8 7.52 4.55 4.83
N MET A 9 8.12 4.88 3.70
CA MET A 9 7.44 5.53 2.60
C MET A 9 7.37 4.58 1.42
N ILE A 10 6.15 4.41 0.88
CA ILE A 10 5.90 3.54 -0.27
C ILE A 10 5.16 4.34 -1.32
N ILE A 11 5.70 4.35 -2.53
CA ILE A 11 5.08 4.99 -3.68
C ILE A 11 4.87 3.93 -4.75
N GLY A 12 3.63 3.73 -5.14
CA GLY A 12 3.30 2.70 -6.11
C GLY A 12 1.85 2.79 -6.58
N HIS A 13 1.31 1.66 -7.01
CA HIS A 13 -0.06 1.57 -7.52
C HIS A 13 -0.85 0.52 -6.74
N LEU A 14 -2.12 0.79 -6.49
CA LEU A 14 -3.00 -0.19 -5.87
C LEU A 14 -3.24 -1.37 -6.82
N GLY A 15 -3.16 -2.59 -6.28
CA GLY A 15 -3.41 -3.81 -7.04
C GLY A 15 -4.88 -4.11 -7.25
N ARG A 16 -5.73 -3.64 -6.34
CA ARG A 16 -7.18 -3.78 -6.38
C ARG A 16 -7.82 -2.73 -5.48
N ASP A 17 -9.13 -2.60 -5.56
CA ASP A 17 -9.86 -1.66 -4.70
C ASP A 17 -9.69 -2.06 -3.23
N PRO A 18 -9.57 -1.07 -2.33
CA PRO A 18 -9.46 -1.38 -0.90
C PRO A 18 -10.71 -2.08 -0.36
N GLU A 19 -10.50 -3.02 0.54
CA GLU A 19 -11.57 -3.69 1.26
C GLU A 19 -11.66 -3.14 2.67
N MET A 20 -12.85 -2.72 3.07
CA MET A 20 -13.10 -2.28 4.44
C MET A 20 -13.94 -3.31 5.18
N ARG A 21 -13.53 -3.62 6.40
CA ARG A 21 -14.23 -4.52 7.30
C ARG A 21 -14.32 -3.89 8.67
N TYR A 22 -15.19 -4.45 9.50
CA TYR A 22 -15.30 -4.07 10.89
C TYR A 22 -14.84 -5.23 11.75
N THR A 23 -14.03 -4.93 12.76
CA THR A 23 -13.64 -5.93 13.76
C THR A 23 -14.86 -6.30 14.62
N PRO A 24 -14.82 -7.42 15.39
CA PRO A 24 -15.92 -7.75 16.31
C PRO A 24 -16.24 -6.64 17.31
N SER A 25 -15.28 -5.78 17.63
CA SER A 25 -15.49 -4.61 18.49
C SER A 25 -16.04 -3.40 17.75
N GLY A 26 -16.31 -3.51 16.44
CA GLY A 26 -16.88 -2.42 15.65
C GLY A 26 -15.87 -1.44 15.09
N ARG A 27 -14.59 -1.72 15.16
CA ARG A 27 -13.55 -0.83 14.66
C ARG A 27 -13.33 -1.07 13.17
N PRO A 28 -13.34 -0.02 12.32
CA PRO A 28 -13.08 -0.20 10.89
C PRO A 28 -11.62 -0.49 10.61
N VAL A 29 -11.40 -1.38 9.64
CA VAL A 29 -10.06 -1.70 9.11
C VAL A 29 -10.15 -1.82 7.59
N THR A 30 -9.26 -1.15 6.89
CA THR A 30 -9.17 -1.23 5.44
C THR A 30 -7.84 -1.85 5.05
N THR A 31 -7.89 -2.83 4.15
CA THR A 31 -6.71 -3.49 3.61
C THR A 31 -6.63 -3.26 2.11
N PHE A 32 -5.42 -3.08 1.63
CA PHE A 32 -5.15 -2.99 0.20
C PHE A 32 -3.70 -3.37 -0.06
N THR A 33 -3.39 -3.58 -1.33
CA THR A 33 -2.03 -3.90 -1.76
C THR A 33 -1.47 -2.78 -2.61
N VAL A 34 -0.19 -2.52 -2.47
CA VAL A 34 0.53 -1.54 -3.28
C VAL A 34 1.65 -2.25 -4.00
N ALA A 35 1.67 -2.12 -5.32
CA ALA A 35 2.73 -2.63 -6.16
C ALA A 35 3.77 -1.55 -6.39
N VAL A 36 5.02 -1.84 -6.06
CA VAL A 36 6.14 -0.94 -6.29
C VAL A 36 7.06 -1.61 -7.29
N SER A 37 7.20 -1.01 -8.47
CA SER A 37 8.06 -1.52 -9.51
C SER A 37 9.30 -0.67 -9.63
N ARG A 38 10.42 -1.33 -9.85
CA ARG A 38 11.67 -0.65 -10.17
C ARG A 38 12.28 -1.30 -11.41
N SER A 39 12.97 -0.49 -12.18
CA SER A 39 13.63 -0.93 -13.40
C SER A 39 15.06 -0.46 -13.39
N TRP A 40 15.95 -1.26 -13.94
CA TRP A 40 17.35 -0.88 -14.07
C TRP A 40 17.94 -1.54 -15.32
N ASN A 41 19.00 -0.96 -15.82
CA ASN A 41 19.75 -1.51 -16.93
C ASN A 41 20.92 -2.32 -16.41
N THR A 42 21.12 -3.50 -16.98
CA THR A 42 22.29 -4.31 -16.66
C THR A 42 23.51 -3.87 -17.46
N ALA A 43 24.68 -4.38 -17.10
CA ALA A 43 25.91 -4.03 -17.76
C ALA A 43 25.94 -4.42 -19.25
N ASP A 44 25.17 -5.43 -19.64
CA ASP A 44 25.05 -5.90 -21.02
C ASP A 44 23.92 -5.22 -21.80
N GLY A 45 23.33 -4.17 -21.24
CA GLY A 45 22.31 -3.36 -21.92
C GLY A 45 20.89 -3.89 -21.80
N GLU A 46 20.65 -4.93 -21.05
CA GLU A 46 19.29 -5.42 -20.81
C GLU A 46 18.58 -4.58 -19.76
N ARG A 47 17.28 -4.40 -19.95
CA ARG A 47 16.43 -3.75 -18.97
C ARG A 47 15.74 -4.81 -18.11
N ARG A 48 15.88 -4.69 -16.81
CA ARG A 48 15.23 -5.58 -15.86
C ARG A 48 14.22 -4.81 -15.04
N THR A 49 13.12 -5.48 -14.73
CA THR A 49 12.05 -4.91 -13.91
C THR A 49 11.71 -5.90 -12.80
N GLU A 50 11.54 -5.36 -11.60
CA GLU A 50 11.14 -6.13 -10.43
C GLU A 50 9.97 -5.42 -9.77
N THR A 51 8.94 -6.17 -9.40
CA THR A 51 7.78 -5.65 -8.70
C THR A 51 7.69 -6.28 -7.32
N GLU A 52 7.52 -5.42 -6.34
CA GLU A 52 7.35 -5.82 -4.95
C GLU A 52 5.96 -5.42 -4.48
N TRP A 53 5.28 -6.33 -3.79
CA TRP A 53 3.92 -6.11 -3.31
C TRP A 53 3.91 -5.89 -1.80
N PHE A 54 3.25 -4.85 -1.37
CA PHE A 54 3.09 -4.54 0.04
C PHE A 54 1.63 -4.64 0.44
N ASN A 55 1.37 -5.32 1.54
CA ASN A 55 0.05 -5.38 2.14
C ASN A 55 -0.08 -4.26 3.15
N ILE A 56 -1.05 -3.39 2.94
CA ILE A 56 -1.28 -2.22 3.78
C ILE A 56 -2.54 -2.44 4.60
N VAL A 57 -2.46 -2.10 5.87
CA VAL A 57 -3.60 -2.17 6.78
C VAL A 57 -3.78 -0.80 7.43
N ALA A 58 -4.96 -0.23 7.29
CA ALA A 58 -5.32 1.05 7.87
C ALA A 58 -6.46 0.87 8.87
N TRP A 59 -6.37 1.53 10.01
CA TRP A 59 -7.31 1.39 11.11
C TRP A 59 -8.05 2.68 11.41
N GLY A 60 -9.27 2.56 11.93
CA GLY A 60 -10.04 3.69 12.43
C GLY A 60 -10.41 4.69 11.34
N ASN A 61 -10.25 5.96 11.62
CA ASN A 61 -10.56 7.02 10.66
C ASN A 61 -9.77 6.91 9.37
N LEU A 62 -8.52 6.46 9.45
CA LEU A 62 -7.70 6.26 8.26
C LEU A 62 -8.26 5.16 7.37
N ALA A 63 -8.84 4.10 7.97
CA ALA A 63 -9.49 3.04 7.21
C ALA A 63 -10.65 3.58 6.37
N GLU A 64 -11.48 4.44 6.95
CA GLU A 64 -12.60 5.06 6.24
C GLU A 64 -12.13 5.98 5.12
N ILE A 65 -11.09 6.76 5.37
CA ILE A 65 -10.50 7.63 4.36
C ILE A 65 -9.94 6.82 3.19
N CYS A 66 -9.22 5.74 3.47
CA CYS A 66 -8.67 4.88 2.43
C CYS A 66 -9.78 4.26 1.58
N LYS A 67 -10.84 3.74 2.21
CA LYS A 67 -11.96 3.16 1.47
C LYS A 67 -12.67 4.19 0.60
N GLN A 68 -12.79 5.41 1.07
CA GLN A 68 -13.52 6.46 0.38
C GLN A 68 -12.77 7.00 -0.84
N TYR A 69 -11.45 7.14 -0.75
CA TYR A 69 -10.66 7.86 -1.76
C TYR A 69 -9.74 6.98 -2.62
N LEU A 70 -9.40 5.79 -2.16
CA LEU A 70 -8.49 4.91 -2.90
C LEU A 70 -9.25 3.95 -3.81
N TYR A 71 -8.64 3.61 -4.92
CA TYR A 71 -9.20 2.64 -5.86
C TYR A 71 -8.06 1.96 -6.63
N LYS A 72 -8.41 0.84 -7.26
CA LYS A 72 -7.46 0.08 -8.07
C LYS A 72 -6.77 0.96 -9.10
N GLU A 73 -5.47 0.75 -9.28
CA GLU A 73 -4.61 1.47 -10.22
C GLU A 73 -4.32 2.93 -9.84
N LEU A 74 -4.87 3.41 -8.73
CA LEU A 74 -4.46 4.71 -8.23
C LEU A 74 -2.98 4.69 -7.87
N ALA A 75 -2.23 5.65 -8.37
CA ALA A 75 -0.83 5.83 -8.01
C ALA A 75 -0.73 6.54 -6.65
N LEU A 76 0.12 6.00 -5.80
CA LEU A 76 0.38 6.58 -4.48
C LEU A 76 1.81 7.08 -4.38
#